data_d2aee6836d97ec8c7254c57789e41884
#
_entry.id   d2aee6836d97ec8c7254c57789e41884
#
_cell.length_a   1.000
_cell.length_b   1.000
_cell.length_c   1.000
_cell.angle_alpha   90.00
_cell.angle_beta   90.00
_cell.angle_gamma   90.00
#
_symmetry.space_group_name_H-M   'P 1'
#
loop_
_entity.id
_entity.type
_entity.pdbx_description
1 polymer ?
#
loop_
_entity_poly.entity_id
_entity_poly.type
_entity_poly.pdbx_seq_one_letter_code
_entity_poly.pdbx_strand_id
1 'polypeptide(L)'
;RGFWYEQENYLIHTEKKEELFKMIVGTQGGYGHYMYIALIYMALFLMFVFKEVDPFLTSSVSRIGRRAAMKRCFLNMLALSAGFTFIYVLVQLVGVSVFVDMDILISKHFYQNMIFYYIAVFIIFSFGGVCYLLFYVITRLKIVSLLMAVAVNLYMVYYLKIDNLYFGLTVIDTMSLGGSVQAVIWFLKRVRDIAITTGIYMLADVVYEKRDIV
;
A
#
# COMPACT_ATOMS: atom_id res chain seq x y z
N ARG A 1 14.99 41.36 27.29
CA ARG A 1 15.81 40.55 26.31
C ARG A 1 15.58 39.03 26.38
N GLY A 2 15.12 38.47 27.53
CA GLY A 2 14.88 37.02 27.66
C GLY A 2 13.67 36.52 26.90
N PHE A 3 12.55 37.24 26.92
CA PHE A 3 11.27 36.78 26.35
C PHE A 3 11.32 36.53 24.84
N TRP A 4 12.00 37.39 24.07
CA TRP A 4 12.16 37.21 22.63
C TRP A 4 13.06 36.03 22.28
N TYR A 5 14.08 35.76 23.08
CA TYR A 5 15.01 34.66 22.87
C TYR A 5 14.37 33.29 23.15
N GLU A 6 13.49 33.22 24.14
CA GLU A 6 12.69 32.01 24.41
C GLU A 6 11.67 31.76 23.30
N GLN A 7 11.03 32.79 22.77
CA GLN A 7 10.08 32.68 21.68
C GLN A 7 10.75 32.26 20.35
N GLU A 8 11.92 32.81 20.04
CA GLU A 8 12.70 32.40 18.86
C GLU A 8 13.17 30.95 18.99
N ASN A 9 13.71 30.55 20.14
CA ASN A 9 14.09 29.16 20.36
C ASN A 9 12.90 28.20 20.32
N TYR A 10 11.75 28.60 20.83
CA TYR A 10 10.52 27.80 20.76
C TYR A 10 10.07 27.62 19.30
N LEU A 11 10.06 28.66 18.50
CA LEU A 11 9.72 28.60 17.07
C LEU A 11 10.68 27.71 16.29
N ILE A 12 11.99 27.86 16.50
CA ILE A 12 13.01 27.04 15.83
C ILE A 12 12.87 25.56 16.23
N HIS A 13 12.58 25.28 17.49
CA HIS A 13 12.32 23.90 17.94
C HIS A 13 11.03 23.32 17.36
N THR A 14 9.99 24.13 17.22
CA THR A 14 8.71 23.71 16.65
C THR A 14 8.84 23.45 15.16
N GLU A 15 9.53 24.29 14.41
CA GLU A 15 9.82 24.08 12.99
C GLU A 15 10.64 22.81 12.76
N LYS A 16 11.70 22.59 13.55
CA LYS A 16 12.50 21.35 13.47
C LYS A 16 11.68 20.08 13.78
N LYS A 17 10.75 20.15 14.72
CA LYS A 17 9.86 19.03 15.05
C LYS A 17 8.83 18.77 13.96
N GLU A 18 8.30 19.82 13.32
CA GLU A 18 7.42 19.67 12.15
C GLU A 18 8.18 19.11 10.94
N GLU A 19 9.42 19.52 10.71
CA GLU A 19 10.27 18.91 9.67
C GLU A 19 10.55 17.45 9.95
N LEU A 20 10.85 17.08 11.18
CA LEU A 20 11.02 15.70 11.59
C LEU A 20 9.74 14.88 11.33
N PHE A 21 8.60 15.42 11.69
CA PHE A 21 7.31 14.79 11.41
C PHE A 21 7.11 14.58 9.90
N LYS A 22 7.37 15.58 9.09
CA LYS A 22 7.30 15.48 7.61
C LYS A 22 8.26 14.44 7.06
N MET A 23 9.48 14.34 7.58
CA MET A 23 10.45 13.33 7.18
C MET A 23 10.00 11.91 7.54
N ILE A 24 9.49 11.71 8.75
CA ILE A 24 9.07 10.38 9.23
C ILE A 24 7.82 9.90 8.51
N VAL A 25 6.83 10.77 8.34
CA VAL A 25 5.55 10.43 7.72
C VAL A 25 5.62 10.44 6.18
N GLY A 26 6.68 11.00 5.61
CA GLY A 26 6.93 10.96 4.17
C GLY A 26 5.99 11.84 3.35
N THR A 27 5.35 12.84 3.96
CA THR A 27 4.36 13.70 3.30
C THR A 27 4.93 14.57 2.19
N GLN A 28 6.20 14.93 2.26
CA GLN A 28 6.91 15.70 1.21
C GLN A 28 8.26 15.10 0.81
N GLY A 29 8.79 14.15 1.56
CA GLY A 29 10.10 13.53 1.32
C GLY A 29 10.11 12.58 0.12
N GLY A 30 9.01 12.39 -0.45
CA GLY A 30 8.77 11.94 -1.77
C GLY A 30 9.22 10.53 -2.10
N TYR A 31 10.01 10.49 -3.11
CA TYR A 31 10.40 9.30 -3.87
C TYR A 31 11.07 8.19 -3.06
N GLY A 32 11.84 8.52 -2.03
CA GLY A 32 12.52 7.50 -1.21
C GLY A 32 11.56 6.60 -0.45
N HIS A 33 10.51 7.17 0.14
CA HIS A 33 9.54 6.40 0.91
C HIS A 33 8.66 5.52 0.00
N TYR A 34 8.18 6.06 -1.10
CA TYR A 34 7.43 5.31 -2.11
C TYR A 34 8.24 4.18 -2.72
N MET A 35 9.51 4.41 -2.94
CA MET A 35 10.43 3.41 -3.44
C MET A 35 10.59 2.24 -2.46
N TYR A 36 10.67 2.50 -1.16
CA TYR A 36 10.72 1.43 -0.15
C TYR A 36 9.45 0.59 -0.16
N ILE A 37 8.27 1.21 -0.24
CA ILE A 37 7.01 0.48 -0.33
C ILE A 37 6.93 -0.34 -1.61
N ALA A 38 7.25 0.27 -2.76
CA ALA A 38 7.12 -0.37 -4.07
C ALA A 38 8.15 -1.47 -4.31
N LEU A 39 9.33 -1.40 -3.70
CA LEU A 39 10.40 -2.37 -3.89
C LEU A 39 10.53 -3.31 -2.69
N ILE A 40 10.95 -2.79 -1.54
CA ILE A 40 11.36 -3.61 -0.40
C ILE A 40 10.15 -4.26 0.25
N TYR A 41 9.17 -3.46 0.68
CA TYR A 41 8.00 -3.99 1.39
C TYR A 41 7.09 -4.79 0.44
N MET A 42 6.99 -4.40 -0.83
CA MET A 42 6.27 -5.18 -1.82
C MET A 42 6.93 -6.53 -2.08
N ALA A 43 8.26 -6.57 -2.21
CA ALA A 43 8.97 -7.83 -2.38
C ALA A 43 8.80 -8.75 -1.17
N LEU A 44 8.93 -8.22 0.04
CA LEU A 44 8.69 -8.98 1.27
C LEU A 44 7.24 -9.51 1.33
N PHE A 45 6.26 -8.67 1.07
CA PHE A 45 4.85 -9.09 1.01
C PHE A 45 4.63 -10.20 -0.01
N LEU A 46 5.16 -10.05 -1.23
CA LEU A 46 5.00 -11.04 -2.29
C LEU A 46 5.72 -12.37 -1.98
N MET A 47 6.77 -12.36 -1.16
CA MET A 47 7.37 -13.60 -0.66
C MET A 47 6.42 -14.38 0.25
N PHE A 48 5.61 -13.72 1.07
CA PHE A 48 4.55 -14.37 1.84
C PHE A 48 3.44 -14.91 0.93
N VAL A 49 2.98 -14.11 -0.04
CA VAL A 49 2.00 -14.56 -1.03
C VAL A 49 2.50 -15.77 -1.82
N PHE A 50 3.76 -15.76 -2.24
CA PHE A 50 4.44 -16.86 -2.92
C PHE A 50 4.39 -18.17 -2.13
N LYS A 51 4.54 -18.11 -0.81
CA LYS A 51 4.57 -19.27 0.06
C LYS A 51 3.17 -19.81 0.35
N GLU A 52 2.22 -18.90 0.64
CA GLU A 52 0.90 -19.25 1.18
C GLU A 52 -0.18 -19.38 0.10
N VAL A 53 0.04 -18.81 -1.08
CA VAL A 53 -0.98 -18.75 -2.15
C VAL A 53 -0.51 -19.51 -3.39
N ASP A 54 -1.13 -20.65 -3.66
CA ASP A 54 -0.88 -21.43 -4.86
C ASP A 54 -2.20 -21.90 -5.51
N PRO A 55 -2.61 -21.27 -6.63
CA PRO A 55 -3.83 -21.65 -7.34
C PRO A 55 -3.72 -23.00 -8.04
N PHE A 56 -2.51 -23.54 -8.22
CA PHE A 56 -2.27 -24.82 -8.88
C PHE A 56 -2.15 -26.00 -7.91
N LEU A 57 -2.42 -25.82 -6.63
CA LEU A 57 -2.47 -26.91 -5.67
C LEU A 57 -3.57 -27.92 -6.10
N THR A 58 -3.12 -29.04 -6.66
CA THR A 58 -3.97 -30.11 -7.21
C THR A 58 -5.02 -30.61 -6.22
N SER A 59 -4.66 -30.71 -4.93
CA SER A 59 -5.56 -31.10 -3.87
C SER A 59 -6.75 -30.14 -3.65
N SER A 60 -6.55 -28.86 -3.87
CA SER A 60 -7.61 -27.85 -3.78
C SER A 60 -8.49 -27.86 -5.04
N VAL A 61 -7.86 -27.93 -6.20
CA VAL A 61 -8.57 -27.91 -7.49
C VAL A 61 -9.46 -29.13 -7.67
N SER A 62 -8.97 -30.33 -7.29
CA SER A 62 -9.75 -31.57 -7.40
C SER A 62 -10.95 -31.61 -6.46
N ARG A 63 -10.87 -30.96 -5.30
CA ARG A 63 -11.94 -30.98 -4.29
C ARG A 63 -13.04 -29.94 -4.51
N ILE A 64 -12.67 -28.72 -4.92
CA ILE A 64 -13.59 -27.58 -4.94
C ILE A 64 -13.80 -26.96 -6.33
N GLY A 65 -13.07 -27.43 -7.33
CA GLY A 65 -13.10 -26.88 -8.68
C GLY A 65 -12.26 -25.60 -8.87
N ARG A 66 -11.96 -25.28 -10.14
CA ARG A 66 -11.01 -24.21 -10.52
C ARG A 66 -11.42 -22.83 -10.03
N ARG A 67 -12.65 -22.41 -10.29
CA ARG A 67 -13.17 -21.09 -9.86
C ARG A 67 -13.11 -20.90 -8.36
N ALA A 68 -13.56 -21.92 -7.62
CA ALA A 68 -13.56 -21.85 -6.17
C ALA A 68 -12.12 -21.84 -5.61
N ALA A 69 -11.19 -22.57 -6.24
CA ALA A 69 -9.77 -22.54 -5.88
C ALA A 69 -9.16 -21.15 -6.12
N MET A 70 -9.41 -20.52 -7.29
CA MET A 70 -8.93 -19.19 -7.59
C MET A 70 -9.52 -18.12 -6.66
N LYS A 71 -10.83 -18.20 -6.39
CA LYS A 71 -11.49 -17.31 -5.42
C LYS A 71 -10.88 -17.44 -4.02
N ARG A 72 -10.60 -18.67 -3.57
CA ARG A 72 -9.95 -18.92 -2.29
C ARG A 72 -8.55 -18.32 -2.24
N CYS A 73 -7.77 -18.50 -3.29
CA CYS A 73 -6.44 -17.87 -3.41
C CYS A 73 -6.51 -16.36 -3.33
N PHE A 74 -7.47 -15.74 -4.02
CA PHE A 74 -7.69 -14.30 -3.98
C PHE A 74 -8.08 -13.82 -2.57
N LEU A 75 -8.99 -14.51 -1.90
CA LEU A 75 -9.37 -14.14 -0.53
C LEU A 75 -8.22 -14.30 0.46
N ASN A 76 -7.44 -15.37 0.34
CA ASN A 76 -6.24 -15.55 1.16
C ASN A 76 -5.21 -14.44 0.91
N MET A 77 -5.00 -14.08 -0.35
CA MET A 77 -4.12 -12.97 -0.72
C MET A 77 -4.60 -11.64 -0.14
N LEU A 78 -5.91 -11.35 -0.17
CA LEU A 78 -6.47 -10.15 0.47
C LEU A 78 -6.30 -10.18 1.99
N ALA A 79 -6.50 -11.33 2.63
CA ALA A 79 -6.28 -11.48 4.07
C ALA A 79 -4.81 -11.25 4.44
N LEU A 80 -3.87 -11.78 3.65
CA LEU A 80 -2.44 -11.52 3.82
C LEU A 80 -2.10 -10.04 3.60
N SER A 81 -2.70 -9.39 2.58
CA SER A 81 -2.53 -7.95 2.35
C SER A 81 -3.00 -7.13 3.55
N ALA A 82 -4.16 -7.47 4.12
CA ALA A 82 -4.70 -6.78 5.28
C ALA A 82 -3.80 -6.95 6.52
N GLY A 83 -3.35 -8.18 6.79
CA GLY A 83 -2.45 -8.47 7.91
C GLY A 83 -1.09 -7.80 7.77
N PHE A 84 -0.48 -7.86 6.58
CA PHE A 84 0.80 -7.22 6.30
C PHE A 84 0.69 -5.69 6.42
N THR A 85 -0.36 -5.10 5.86
CA THR A 85 -0.64 -3.66 5.98
C THR A 85 -0.84 -3.26 7.43
N PHE A 86 -1.57 -4.06 8.20
CA PHE A 86 -1.80 -3.78 9.62
C PHE A 86 -0.49 -3.70 10.40
N ILE A 87 0.39 -4.68 10.23
CA ILE A 87 1.70 -4.69 10.88
C ILE A 87 2.53 -3.49 10.43
N TYR A 88 2.56 -3.21 9.13
CA TYR A 88 3.31 -2.09 8.56
C TYR A 88 2.85 -0.74 9.13
N VAL A 89 1.55 -0.49 9.15
CA VAL A 89 0.96 0.76 9.66
C VAL A 89 1.11 0.85 11.18
N LEU A 90 0.99 -0.26 11.91
CA LEU A 90 1.20 -0.30 13.35
C LEU A 90 2.63 0.10 13.73
N VAL A 91 3.63 -0.43 13.02
CA VAL A 91 5.04 -0.07 13.24
C VAL A 91 5.27 1.43 13.00
N GLN A 92 4.68 1.99 11.95
CA GLN A 92 4.77 3.43 11.68
C GLN A 92 4.05 4.26 12.75
N LEU A 93 2.83 3.85 13.13
CA LEU A 93 2.05 4.54 14.15
C LEU A 93 2.81 4.59 15.49
N VAL A 94 3.34 3.45 15.93
CA VAL A 94 4.12 3.37 17.17
C VAL A 94 5.41 4.20 17.04
N GLY A 95 6.15 4.05 15.93
CA GLY A 95 7.38 4.78 15.70
C GLY A 95 7.18 6.29 15.75
N VAL A 96 6.18 6.81 15.01
CA VAL A 96 5.89 8.25 15.01
C VAL A 96 5.43 8.73 16.39
N SER A 97 4.56 7.98 17.06
CA SER A 97 4.06 8.35 18.40
C SER A 97 5.14 8.39 19.49
N VAL A 98 6.24 7.65 19.31
CA VAL A 98 7.36 7.67 20.25
C VAL A 98 8.30 8.85 20.01
N PHE A 99 8.50 9.25 18.75
CA PHE A 99 9.49 10.27 18.38
C PHE A 99 8.93 11.66 18.19
N VAL A 100 7.60 11.80 18.04
CA VAL A 100 6.96 13.08 17.77
C VAL A 100 6.05 13.47 18.93
N ASP A 101 6.04 14.76 19.27
CA ASP A 101 5.21 15.28 20.36
C ASP A 101 3.71 15.12 20.06
N MET A 102 2.96 14.76 21.08
CA MET A 102 1.53 14.48 21.00
C MET A 102 0.72 15.68 20.48
N ASP A 103 1.09 16.89 20.86
CA ASP A 103 0.42 18.12 20.43
C ASP A 103 0.47 18.31 18.91
N ILE A 104 1.62 17.96 18.29
CA ILE A 104 1.79 17.99 16.83
C ILE A 104 0.93 16.93 16.17
N LEU A 105 0.90 15.72 16.72
CA LEU A 105 0.10 14.63 16.18
C LEU A 105 -1.41 14.93 16.20
N ILE A 106 -1.87 15.54 17.29
CA ILE A 106 -3.27 15.94 17.42
C ILE A 106 -3.60 17.09 16.46
N SER A 107 -2.75 18.13 16.41
CA SER A 107 -2.95 19.29 15.53
C SER A 107 -3.00 18.93 14.04
N LYS A 108 -2.26 17.89 13.62
CA LYS A 108 -2.23 17.38 12.23
C LYS A 108 -3.22 16.24 11.97
N HIS A 109 -4.12 15.95 12.89
CA HIS A 109 -5.10 14.85 12.78
C HIS A 109 -4.45 13.50 12.42
N PHE A 110 -3.25 13.25 12.93
CA PHE A 110 -2.41 12.10 12.54
C PHE A 110 -3.15 10.77 12.65
N TYR A 111 -3.80 10.49 13.78
CA TYR A 111 -4.47 9.21 14.02
C TYR A 111 -5.64 8.95 13.05
N GLN A 112 -6.39 9.99 12.70
CA GLN A 112 -7.46 9.87 11.69
C GLN A 112 -6.86 9.58 10.32
N ASN A 113 -5.78 10.28 9.96
CA ASN A 113 -5.10 10.10 8.69
C ASN A 113 -4.48 8.70 8.56
N MET A 114 -4.06 8.07 9.65
CA MET A 114 -3.53 6.71 9.64
C MET A 114 -4.57 5.67 9.23
N ILE A 115 -5.86 5.90 9.44
CA ILE A 115 -6.93 5.02 8.95
C ILE A 115 -7.00 5.08 7.41
N PHE A 116 -6.97 6.28 6.85
CA PHE A 116 -6.95 6.46 5.39
C PHE A 116 -5.66 5.92 4.78
N TYR A 117 -4.55 6.11 5.46
CA TYR A 117 -3.27 5.55 5.07
C TYR A 117 -3.31 4.01 5.02
N TYR A 118 -3.90 3.37 6.03
CA TYR A 118 -4.12 1.93 6.04
C TYR A 118 -4.90 1.47 4.80
N ILE A 119 -6.00 2.13 4.47
CA ILE A 119 -6.81 1.79 3.30
C ILE A 119 -5.99 1.91 2.02
N ALA A 120 -5.21 2.98 1.88
CA ALA A 120 -4.39 3.21 0.70
C ALA A 120 -3.30 2.15 0.54
N VAL A 121 -2.55 1.85 1.60
CA VAL A 121 -1.49 0.84 1.61
C VAL A 121 -2.04 -0.56 1.39
N PHE A 122 -3.21 -0.87 1.98
CA PHE A 122 -3.91 -2.13 1.72
C PHE A 122 -4.24 -2.33 0.24
N ILE A 123 -4.73 -1.28 -0.44
CA ILE A 123 -5.02 -1.34 -1.89
C ILE A 123 -3.73 -1.57 -2.69
N ILE A 124 -2.63 -0.93 -2.31
CA ILE A 124 -1.33 -1.09 -2.98
C ILE A 124 -0.84 -2.55 -2.88
N PHE A 125 -0.84 -3.13 -1.69
CA PHE A 125 -0.42 -4.52 -1.52
C PHE A 125 -1.38 -5.50 -2.19
N SER A 126 -2.69 -5.23 -2.15
CA SER A 126 -3.69 -6.02 -2.86
C SER A 126 -3.48 -5.99 -4.37
N PHE A 127 -3.19 -4.81 -4.95
CA PHE A 127 -2.85 -4.66 -6.36
C PHE A 127 -1.60 -5.46 -6.73
N GLY A 128 -0.51 -5.34 -5.95
CA GLY A 128 0.71 -6.11 -6.17
C GLY A 128 0.47 -7.62 -6.10
N GLY A 129 -0.32 -8.07 -5.12
CA GLY A 129 -0.69 -9.48 -4.98
C GLY A 129 -1.52 -10.01 -6.16
N VAL A 130 -2.46 -9.21 -6.67
CA VAL A 130 -3.26 -9.59 -7.86
C VAL A 130 -2.40 -9.61 -9.12
N CYS A 131 -1.49 -8.66 -9.30
CA CYS A 131 -0.51 -8.71 -10.38
C CYS A 131 0.34 -9.98 -10.32
N TYR A 132 0.80 -10.37 -9.12
CA TYR A 132 1.52 -11.63 -8.93
C TYR A 132 0.67 -12.83 -9.35
N LEU A 133 -0.59 -12.92 -8.91
CA LEU A 133 -1.51 -13.99 -9.29
C LEU A 133 -1.68 -14.07 -10.81
N LEU A 134 -1.91 -12.94 -11.48
CA LEU A 134 -2.05 -12.89 -12.94
C LEU A 134 -0.79 -13.43 -13.62
N PHE A 135 0.38 -12.92 -13.26
CA PHE A 135 1.64 -13.39 -13.86
C PHE A 135 1.93 -14.85 -13.53
N TYR A 136 1.58 -15.30 -12.33
CA TYR A 136 1.76 -16.71 -11.96
C TYR A 136 0.83 -17.64 -12.76
N VAL A 137 -0.38 -17.23 -12.98
CA VAL A 137 -1.28 -17.97 -13.87
C VAL A 137 -0.75 -18.02 -15.29
N ILE A 138 -0.12 -16.94 -15.79
CA ILE A 138 0.44 -16.89 -17.14
C ILE A 138 1.72 -17.69 -17.26
N THR A 139 2.68 -17.53 -16.36
CA THR A 139 4.05 -18.06 -16.50
C THR A 139 4.24 -19.42 -15.84
N ARG A 140 3.47 -19.76 -14.81
CA ARG A 140 3.64 -20.88 -13.87
C ARG A 140 4.97 -20.86 -13.10
N LEU A 141 5.74 -19.79 -13.25
CA LEU A 141 7.04 -19.65 -12.60
C LEU A 141 6.91 -18.62 -11.47
N LYS A 142 6.89 -19.09 -10.22
CA LYS A 142 6.68 -18.25 -9.03
C LYS A 142 7.66 -17.08 -8.96
N ILE A 143 8.96 -17.33 -9.20
CA ILE A 143 10.01 -16.29 -9.13
C ILE A 143 9.82 -15.25 -10.22
N VAL A 144 9.54 -15.67 -11.45
CA VAL A 144 9.30 -14.75 -12.58
C VAL A 144 8.09 -13.86 -12.29
N SER A 145 7.02 -14.46 -11.78
CA SER A 145 5.79 -13.72 -11.43
C SER A 145 6.03 -12.69 -10.34
N LEU A 146 6.85 -13.01 -9.33
CA LEU A 146 7.26 -12.08 -8.29
C LEU A 146 8.04 -10.90 -8.87
N LEU A 147 9.04 -11.18 -9.69
CA LEU A 147 9.85 -10.14 -10.33
C LEU A 147 9.01 -9.23 -11.24
N MET A 148 8.10 -9.82 -12.03
CA MET A 148 7.19 -9.05 -12.89
C MET A 148 6.23 -8.16 -12.06
N ALA A 149 5.68 -8.67 -10.97
CA ALA A 149 4.81 -7.90 -10.10
C ALA A 149 5.54 -6.73 -9.43
N VAL A 150 6.77 -6.94 -8.96
CA VAL A 150 7.62 -5.86 -8.42
C VAL A 150 7.96 -4.85 -9.51
N ALA A 151 8.31 -5.31 -10.72
CA ALA A 151 8.62 -4.43 -11.84
C ALA A 151 7.43 -3.54 -12.24
N VAL A 152 6.22 -4.09 -12.27
CA VAL A 152 4.99 -3.30 -12.50
C VAL A 152 4.80 -2.24 -11.43
N ASN A 153 4.99 -2.58 -10.17
CA ASN A 153 4.88 -1.61 -9.07
C ASN A 153 5.95 -0.51 -9.19
N LEU A 154 7.19 -0.85 -9.50
CA LEU A 154 8.26 0.13 -9.75
C LEU A 154 7.94 1.02 -10.95
N TYR A 155 7.46 0.44 -12.04
CA TYR A 155 7.05 1.20 -13.22
C TYR A 155 5.96 2.21 -12.89
N MET A 156 4.96 1.79 -12.11
CA MET A 156 3.90 2.68 -11.63
C MET A 156 4.45 3.87 -10.84
N VAL A 157 5.44 3.66 -9.97
CA VAL A 157 6.06 4.73 -9.18
C VAL A 157 6.91 5.67 -10.01
N TYR A 158 7.74 5.12 -10.91
CA TYR A 158 8.74 5.91 -11.63
C TYR A 158 8.21 6.65 -12.84
N TYR A 159 7.48 5.94 -13.70
CA TYR A 159 7.10 6.47 -15.02
C TYR A 159 5.78 7.17 -15.02
N LEU A 160 4.85 6.62 -14.31
CA LEU A 160 3.55 7.22 -14.35
C LEU A 160 3.50 8.48 -13.48
N LYS A 161 4.55 8.79 -12.67
CA LYS A 161 4.60 9.94 -11.71
C LYS A 161 3.22 10.25 -11.17
N ILE A 162 2.46 9.19 -11.12
CA ILE A 162 1.05 9.35 -11.15
C ILE A 162 0.73 9.65 -9.73
N ASP A 163 0.38 10.83 -9.57
CA ASP A 163 -0.66 11.29 -8.70
C ASP A 163 -1.72 10.23 -8.39
N ASN A 164 -1.53 8.95 -8.68
CA ASN A 164 -2.69 8.24 -8.95
C ASN A 164 -2.85 6.93 -8.19
N LEU A 165 -1.97 5.98 -8.23
CA LEU A 165 -2.15 4.73 -7.51
C LEU A 165 -1.53 4.74 -6.12
N TYR A 166 -0.36 5.30 -6.01
CA TYR A 166 0.42 5.37 -4.77
C TYR A 166 0.11 6.60 -3.91
N PHE A 167 -0.76 7.49 -4.37
CA PHE A 167 -1.06 8.78 -3.75
C PHE A 167 -2.08 8.76 -2.63
N GLY A 168 -2.48 7.59 -2.24
CA GLY A 168 -3.06 7.43 -0.93
C GLY A 168 -2.12 7.84 0.20
N LEU A 169 -0.82 7.90 -0.09
CA LEU A 169 0.21 8.28 0.88
C LEU A 169 0.24 9.80 1.16
N THR A 170 -0.26 10.62 0.22
CA THR A 170 -0.45 12.06 0.44
C THR A 170 -1.75 12.41 1.17
N VAL A 171 -2.43 11.42 1.72
CA VAL A 171 -3.66 11.64 2.50
C VAL A 171 -3.44 12.64 3.63
N ILE A 172 -2.29 12.56 4.27
CA ILE A 172 -1.95 13.45 5.38
C ILE A 172 -1.85 14.89 4.90
N ASP A 173 -1.26 15.14 3.71
CA ASP A 173 -1.19 16.49 3.13
C ASP A 173 -2.56 16.96 2.63
N THR A 174 -3.31 16.11 1.95
CA THR A 174 -4.60 16.50 1.37
C THR A 174 -5.68 16.73 2.40
N MET A 175 -5.66 15.99 3.49
CA MET A 175 -6.63 16.16 4.58
C MET A 175 -6.26 17.32 5.53
N SER A 176 -4.98 17.58 5.74
CA SER A 176 -4.52 18.73 6.53
C SER A 176 -4.68 20.06 5.81
N LEU A 177 -4.63 20.07 4.47
CA LEU A 177 -4.85 21.27 3.63
C LEU A 177 -6.33 21.53 3.34
N GLY A 178 -7.20 20.70 3.80
CA GLY A 178 -8.55 21.00 4.18
C GLY A 178 -9.55 21.16 3.08
N GLY A 179 -10.16 20.46 2.53
CA GLY A 179 -11.39 20.69 1.80
C GLY A 179 -12.17 19.38 1.55
N SER A 180 -13.44 19.42 1.75
CA SER A 180 -14.38 18.36 1.36
C SER A 180 -14.17 17.86 -0.08
N VAL A 181 -13.75 18.74 -0.97
CA VAL A 181 -13.47 18.44 -2.38
C VAL A 181 -12.27 17.50 -2.53
N GLN A 182 -11.19 17.72 -1.77
CA GLN A 182 -9.98 16.86 -1.85
C GLN A 182 -10.25 15.47 -1.27
N ALA A 183 -11.04 15.38 -0.21
CA ALA A 183 -11.48 14.11 0.34
C ALA A 183 -12.31 13.29 -0.66
N VAL A 184 -13.23 13.94 -1.38
CA VAL A 184 -14.01 13.30 -2.45
C VAL A 184 -13.13 12.81 -3.59
N ILE A 185 -12.17 13.63 -4.04
CA ILE A 185 -11.22 13.25 -5.10
C ILE A 185 -10.37 12.05 -4.64
N TRP A 186 -9.90 12.05 -3.40
CA TRP A 186 -9.17 10.93 -2.83
C TRP A 186 -10.00 9.65 -2.86
N PHE A 187 -11.24 9.73 -2.40
CA PHE A 187 -12.15 8.58 -2.38
C PHE A 187 -12.41 8.03 -3.78
N LEU A 188 -12.69 8.90 -4.76
CA LEU A 188 -12.90 8.49 -6.16
C LEU A 188 -11.66 7.80 -6.74
N LYS A 189 -10.45 8.29 -6.41
CA LYS A 189 -9.20 7.62 -6.79
C LYS A 189 -9.10 6.21 -6.19
N ARG A 190 -9.51 6.02 -4.93
CA ARG A 190 -9.51 4.67 -4.30
C ARG A 190 -10.52 3.72 -4.91
N VAL A 191 -11.70 4.21 -5.24
CA VAL A 191 -12.71 3.42 -5.98
C VAL A 191 -12.16 2.96 -7.33
N ARG A 192 -11.51 3.85 -8.06
CA ARG A 192 -10.84 3.52 -9.32
C ARG A 192 -9.78 2.41 -9.12
N ASP A 193 -8.93 2.53 -8.11
CA ASP A 193 -7.84 1.59 -7.85
C ASP A 193 -8.36 0.20 -7.47
N ILE A 194 -9.46 0.15 -6.71
CA ILE A 194 -10.18 -1.10 -6.41
C ILE A 194 -10.75 -1.69 -7.71
N ALA A 195 -11.36 -0.87 -8.57
CA ALA A 195 -11.91 -1.34 -9.83
C ALA A 195 -10.83 -1.93 -10.76
N ILE A 196 -9.67 -1.27 -10.87
CA ILE A 196 -8.52 -1.77 -11.63
C ILE A 196 -8.03 -3.11 -11.04
N THR A 197 -7.85 -3.19 -9.72
CA THR A 197 -7.40 -4.40 -9.04
C THR A 197 -8.37 -5.57 -9.28
N THR A 198 -9.67 -5.29 -9.17
CA THR A 198 -10.72 -6.29 -9.45
C THR A 198 -10.72 -6.72 -10.92
N GLY A 199 -10.51 -5.78 -11.85
CA GLY A 199 -10.41 -6.09 -13.27
C GLY A 199 -9.23 -7.01 -13.60
N ILE A 200 -8.08 -6.78 -13.00
CA ILE A 200 -6.90 -7.65 -13.14
C ILE A 200 -7.16 -9.04 -12.56
N TYR A 201 -7.85 -9.12 -11.41
CA TYR A 201 -8.26 -10.40 -10.84
C TYR A 201 -9.20 -11.16 -11.77
N MET A 202 -10.22 -10.51 -12.34
CA MET A 202 -11.13 -11.13 -13.31
C MET A 202 -10.37 -11.65 -14.53
N LEU A 203 -9.40 -10.90 -15.02
CA LEU A 203 -8.52 -11.34 -16.10
C LEU A 203 -7.74 -12.60 -15.72
N ALA A 204 -7.17 -12.63 -14.52
CA ALA A 204 -6.44 -13.79 -14.00
C ALA A 204 -7.34 -15.01 -13.88
N ASP A 205 -8.59 -14.84 -13.42
CA ASP A 205 -9.57 -15.91 -13.28
C ASP A 205 -9.96 -16.51 -14.65
N VAL A 206 -10.23 -15.66 -15.64
CA VAL A 206 -10.54 -16.08 -17.02
C VAL A 206 -9.37 -16.84 -17.66
N VAL A 207 -8.13 -16.34 -17.49
CA VAL A 207 -6.94 -17.02 -18.00
C VAL A 207 -6.73 -18.36 -17.31
N TYR A 208 -6.97 -18.43 -16.01
CA TYR A 208 -6.84 -19.64 -15.22
C TYR A 208 -7.85 -20.73 -15.65
N GLU A 209 -9.11 -20.35 -15.91
CA GLU A 209 -10.14 -21.26 -16.37
C GLU A 209 -9.85 -21.89 -17.73
N LYS A 210 -9.33 -21.08 -18.66
CA LYS A 210 -9.06 -21.52 -20.03
C LYS A 210 -7.79 -22.35 -20.18
N ARG A 211 -6.96 -22.40 -19.13
CA ARG A 211 -5.68 -23.07 -19.18
C ARG A 211 -5.80 -24.54 -18.76
N ASP A 212 -5.23 -25.42 -19.57
CA ASP A 212 -5.10 -26.84 -19.19
C ASP A 212 -4.16 -26.98 -17.99
N ILE A 213 -4.63 -27.71 -16.98
CA ILE A 213 -3.83 -28.09 -15.82
C ILE A 213 -3.20 -29.43 -16.20
N VAL A 214 -1.95 -29.37 -16.69
CA VAL A 214 -1.12 -30.56 -16.91
C VAL A 214 -0.39 -30.88 -15.63
#